data_8faf4dd4a6412455fe03c8a3a4165dd4
#
_entry.id   8faf4dd4a6412455fe03c8a3a4165dd4
#
_cell.length_a   1.000
_cell.length_b   1.000
_cell.length_c   1.000
_cell.angle_alpha   90.00
_cell.angle_beta   90.00
_cell.angle_gamma   90.00
#
_symmetry.space_group_name_H-M   'P 1'
#
loop_
_entity.id
_entity.type
_entity.pdbx_description
1 polymer ?
#
loop_
_entity_poly.entity_id
_entity_poly.type
_entity_poly.pdbx_seq_one_letter_code
_entity_poly.pdbx_strand_id
1 'polypeptide(L)'
;MRESSFEIGGMSNRGKLIALIAGPILGLLTYFLMPESYLDAAGQEVAFAHAGRAAVGVTVWMAIWWFTEALPIAATALIPIVAYPLFQITTAKAAMANYASGTIFLFLGGFLIAAGIHRWNLDRRIALLTLKYFGTKPSQMVLGLMFATAFISAWVSNTATAAMMVPIAIAVLGVVRSTQTSEVISKEERNFGISVLLSIAYAASIGGMVTLIGSPPNGIYARFMEQTYDQTVSFIDWAAIGLPVALLMLPASHFLLTKVLFPSKLAEIPGGKEWVSKELVKIGNMSRGEKIVLAVFILAALLWVFGPIIRGLDIGGMKPFKPLTDEAIAMIAGLLLFIIPVDAKRGIHALDWSSAKDVVAWDVLLLFGGGLTMASALQSTGAAALVGAQAKVLAGLGDVTMIAGIATLVTFATEVTSNTALAATMMPLIAAVADALKMDASALLMATALAASCAFMMPVATPPNAIVFGTGRLHIGDMVKAGFWLNVLGVVIITCVLLVYQMFT
;
A
#
# COMPACT_ATOMS: atom_id res chain seq x y z
N MET A 1 -16.85 2.65 36.68
CA MET A 1 -16.51 3.14 35.35
C MET A 1 -16.38 1.92 34.48
N ARG A 2 -17.34 1.66 33.59
CA ARG A 2 -17.27 0.58 32.61
C ARG A 2 -16.51 1.16 31.44
N GLU A 3 -15.28 0.70 31.21
CA GLU A 3 -14.60 0.88 29.96
C GLU A 3 -15.41 0.16 28.89
N SER A 4 -16.19 0.92 28.13
CA SER A 4 -16.71 0.47 26.84
C SER A 4 -15.55 0.55 25.86
N SER A 5 -14.78 -0.54 25.75
CA SER A 5 -13.89 -0.77 24.64
C SER A 5 -14.75 -0.82 23.36
N PHE A 6 -14.80 0.28 22.65
CA PHE A 6 -15.25 0.31 21.26
C PHE A 6 -14.24 -0.52 20.44
N GLU A 7 -14.46 -1.83 20.33
CA GLU A 7 -13.79 -2.65 19.34
C GLU A 7 -14.32 -2.22 17.97
N ILE A 8 -13.58 -1.35 17.31
CA ILE A 8 -13.83 -0.97 15.92
C ILE A 8 -13.46 -2.18 15.07
N GLY A 9 -14.46 -2.99 14.71
CA GLY A 9 -14.45 -3.88 13.53
C GLY A 9 -13.44 -5.02 13.49
N GLY A 10 -12.76 -5.39 14.57
CA GLY A 10 -11.91 -6.57 14.65
C GLY A 10 -12.69 -7.83 15.09
N MET A 11 -12.16 -9.00 14.73
CA MET A 11 -12.68 -10.29 15.25
C MET A 11 -12.72 -10.26 16.78
N SER A 12 -13.78 -10.80 17.40
CA SER A 12 -13.90 -10.85 18.85
C SER A 12 -12.70 -11.56 19.49
N ASN A 13 -12.36 -11.24 20.75
CA ASN A 13 -11.27 -11.90 21.47
C ASN A 13 -11.38 -13.43 21.47
N ARG A 14 -12.61 -13.96 21.50
CA ARG A 14 -12.86 -15.41 21.32
C ARG A 14 -12.52 -15.88 19.90
N GLY A 15 -12.87 -15.10 18.88
CA GLY A 15 -12.53 -15.39 17.50
C GLY A 15 -11.02 -15.41 17.27
N LYS A 16 -10.29 -14.44 17.81
CA LYS A 16 -8.82 -14.39 17.74
C LYS A 16 -8.17 -15.60 18.44
N LEU A 17 -8.69 -15.99 19.61
CA LEU A 17 -8.19 -17.18 20.31
C LEU A 17 -8.46 -18.46 19.52
N ILE A 18 -9.64 -18.59 18.90
CA ILE A 18 -9.96 -19.72 18.01
C ILE A 18 -9.00 -19.74 16.83
N ALA A 19 -8.78 -18.61 16.16
CA ALA A 19 -7.88 -18.50 15.01
C ALA A 19 -6.42 -18.77 15.39
N LEU A 20 -5.98 -18.38 16.59
CA LEU A 20 -4.65 -18.66 17.12
C LEU A 20 -4.37 -20.16 17.22
N ILE A 21 -5.37 -20.94 17.62
CA ILE A 21 -5.29 -22.40 17.73
C ILE A 21 -5.54 -23.06 16.37
N ALA A 22 -6.50 -22.55 15.60
CA ALA A 22 -6.89 -23.12 14.30
C ALA A 22 -5.77 -23.02 13.28
N GLY A 23 -4.99 -21.94 13.27
CA GLY A 23 -3.89 -21.76 12.32
C GLY A 23 -2.91 -22.93 12.29
N PRO A 24 -2.23 -23.24 13.41
CA PRO A 24 -1.31 -24.38 13.48
C PRO A 24 -1.98 -25.73 13.19
N ILE A 25 -3.21 -25.93 13.71
CA ILE A 25 -3.96 -27.19 13.49
C ILE A 25 -4.29 -27.37 12.02
N LEU A 26 -4.83 -26.35 11.37
CA LEU A 26 -5.19 -26.41 9.94
C LEU A 26 -3.93 -26.51 9.08
N GLY A 27 -2.83 -25.86 9.46
CA GLY A 27 -1.54 -26.02 8.81
C GLY A 27 -1.04 -27.47 8.89
N LEU A 28 -1.12 -28.10 10.07
CA LEU A 28 -0.76 -29.48 10.27
C LEU A 28 -1.70 -30.44 9.51
N LEU A 29 -2.99 -30.21 9.55
CA LEU A 29 -3.96 -30.98 8.75
C LEU A 29 -3.67 -30.85 7.25
N THR A 30 -3.35 -29.66 6.77
CA THR A 30 -2.97 -29.44 5.37
C THR A 30 -1.74 -30.27 5.00
N TYR A 31 -0.72 -30.31 5.85
CA TYR A 31 0.46 -31.15 5.64
C TYR A 31 0.11 -32.63 5.42
N PHE A 32 -0.77 -33.19 6.24
CA PHE A 32 -1.17 -34.60 6.13
C PHE A 32 -2.14 -34.88 4.96
N LEU A 33 -2.91 -33.88 4.56
CA LEU A 33 -3.86 -33.99 3.44
C LEU A 33 -3.18 -33.80 2.07
N MET A 34 -1.99 -33.18 2.03
CA MET A 34 -1.27 -33.00 0.77
C MET A 34 -0.81 -34.36 0.21
N PRO A 35 -0.94 -34.55 -1.10
CA PRO A 35 -0.51 -35.79 -1.76
C PRO A 35 1.02 -35.94 -1.68
N GLU A 36 1.49 -37.16 -1.80
CA GLU A 36 2.93 -37.49 -1.88
C GLU A 36 3.48 -37.35 -3.31
N SER A 37 2.60 -37.30 -4.30
CA SER A 37 2.92 -37.00 -5.70
C SER A 37 1.76 -36.28 -6.35
N TYR A 38 2.03 -35.58 -7.45
CA TYR A 38 1.01 -34.92 -8.28
C TYR A 38 1.39 -34.99 -9.76
N LEU A 39 0.41 -34.82 -10.63
CA LEU A 39 0.66 -34.71 -12.06
C LEU A 39 1.01 -33.25 -12.39
N ASP A 40 2.16 -33.02 -12.99
CA ASP A 40 2.60 -31.71 -13.46
C ASP A 40 1.79 -31.22 -14.68
N ALA A 41 2.15 -30.05 -15.22
CA ALA A 41 1.50 -29.49 -16.39
C ALA A 41 1.64 -30.38 -17.65
N ALA A 42 2.68 -31.21 -17.73
CA ALA A 42 2.92 -32.16 -18.83
C ALA A 42 2.24 -33.51 -18.60
N GLY A 43 1.56 -33.73 -17.46
CA GLY A 43 0.94 -34.98 -17.06
C GLY A 43 1.93 -36.01 -16.50
N GLN A 44 3.13 -35.62 -16.15
CA GLN A 44 4.11 -36.49 -15.52
C GLN A 44 3.92 -36.49 -14.00
N GLU A 45 4.08 -37.66 -13.39
CA GLU A 45 4.00 -37.79 -11.94
C GLU A 45 5.29 -37.26 -11.30
N VAL A 46 5.13 -36.25 -10.43
CA VAL A 46 6.21 -35.59 -9.70
C VAL A 46 6.04 -35.87 -8.21
N ALA A 47 7.09 -36.34 -7.55
CA ALA A 47 7.09 -36.54 -6.09
C ALA A 47 6.97 -35.21 -5.36
N PHE A 48 6.03 -35.11 -4.42
CA PHE A 48 5.86 -33.93 -3.57
C PHE A 48 6.45 -34.23 -2.18
N ALA A 49 7.71 -33.84 -2.02
CA ALA A 49 8.51 -34.12 -0.85
C ALA A 49 7.96 -33.51 0.45
N HIS A 50 8.47 -34.02 1.60
CA HIS A 50 8.13 -33.49 2.93
C HIS A 50 8.24 -31.96 3.02
N ALA A 51 9.34 -31.38 2.51
CA ALA A 51 9.56 -29.91 2.56
C ALA A 51 8.45 -29.13 1.85
N GLY A 52 7.94 -29.61 0.71
CA GLY A 52 6.84 -28.98 -0.02
C GLY A 52 5.53 -29.04 0.76
N ARG A 53 5.17 -30.22 1.29
CA ARG A 53 3.97 -30.40 2.12
C ARG A 53 4.03 -29.53 3.38
N ALA A 54 5.19 -29.46 4.03
CA ALA A 54 5.41 -28.62 5.20
C ALA A 54 5.36 -27.11 4.86
N ALA A 55 5.91 -26.69 3.72
CA ALA A 55 5.83 -25.30 3.25
C ALA A 55 4.38 -24.87 3.03
N VAL A 56 3.55 -25.70 2.38
CA VAL A 56 2.11 -25.42 2.22
C VAL A 56 1.40 -25.36 3.58
N GLY A 57 1.70 -26.30 4.49
CA GLY A 57 1.10 -26.29 5.83
C GLY A 57 1.42 -25.02 6.61
N VAL A 58 2.69 -24.59 6.62
CA VAL A 58 3.08 -23.33 7.30
C VAL A 58 2.47 -22.12 6.59
N THR A 59 2.36 -22.13 5.27
CA THR A 59 1.70 -21.06 4.50
C THR A 59 0.23 -20.92 4.90
N VAL A 60 -0.51 -22.01 5.02
CA VAL A 60 -1.91 -22.02 5.49
C VAL A 60 -2.00 -21.49 6.92
N TRP A 61 -1.10 -21.92 7.81
CA TRP A 61 -1.01 -21.40 9.17
C TRP A 61 -0.82 -19.88 9.19
N MET A 62 0.20 -19.36 8.48
CA MET A 62 0.49 -17.92 8.38
C MET A 62 -0.67 -17.15 7.76
N ALA A 63 -1.27 -17.66 6.67
CA ALA A 63 -2.40 -17.03 6.01
C ALA A 63 -3.60 -16.88 6.97
N ILE A 64 -3.95 -17.92 7.73
CA ILE A 64 -5.01 -17.86 8.72
C ILE A 64 -4.74 -16.76 9.75
N TRP A 65 -3.52 -16.70 10.29
CA TRP A 65 -3.16 -15.70 11.29
C TRP A 65 -3.10 -14.29 10.70
N TRP A 66 -2.67 -14.12 9.45
CA TRP A 66 -2.70 -12.82 8.77
C TRP A 66 -4.11 -12.35 8.46
N PHE A 67 -4.99 -13.24 7.96
CA PHE A 67 -6.36 -12.87 7.60
C PHE A 67 -7.26 -12.62 8.81
N THR A 68 -6.96 -13.27 9.92
CA THR A 68 -7.75 -13.13 11.16
C THR A 68 -7.14 -12.13 12.14
N GLU A 69 -5.93 -11.65 11.86
CA GLU A 69 -5.13 -10.85 12.80
C GLU A 69 -5.09 -11.47 14.21
N ALA A 70 -4.96 -12.81 14.26
CA ALA A 70 -4.86 -13.55 15.51
C ALA A 70 -3.65 -13.12 16.35
N LEU A 71 -2.56 -12.75 15.66
CA LEU A 71 -1.39 -12.03 16.19
C LEU A 71 -1.15 -10.77 15.34
N PRO A 72 -0.37 -9.80 15.86
CA PRO A 72 0.13 -8.71 15.03
C PRO A 72 0.79 -9.25 13.75
N ILE A 73 0.51 -8.60 12.62
CA ILE A 73 0.97 -9.05 11.29
C ILE A 73 2.48 -9.29 11.27
N ALA A 74 3.26 -8.40 11.91
CA ALA A 74 4.71 -8.53 12.06
C ALA A 74 5.13 -9.79 12.82
N ALA A 75 4.40 -10.16 13.89
CA ALA A 75 4.71 -11.35 14.67
C ALA A 75 4.48 -12.64 13.85
N THR A 76 3.38 -12.71 13.10
CA THR A 76 3.13 -13.81 12.17
C THR A 76 4.22 -13.92 11.11
N ALA A 77 4.72 -12.79 10.62
CA ALA A 77 5.79 -12.73 9.64
C ALA A 77 7.13 -13.30 10.14
N LEU A 78 7.32 -13.47 11.44
CA LEU A 78 8.54 -14.10 12.02
C LEU A 78 8.47 -15.64 12.07
N ILE A 79 7.32 -16.24 11.81
CA ILE A 79 7.13 -17.70 11.84
C ILE A 79 8.16 -18.43 10.95
N PRO A 80 8.44 -18.00 9.71
CA PRO A 80 9.38 -18.71 8.84
C PRO A 80 10.78 -18.87 9.43
N ILE A 81 11.25 -17.91 10.24
CA ILE A 81 12.58 -17.95 10.87
C ILE A 81 12.71 -19.19 11.77
N VAL A 82 11.62 -19.58 12.45
CA VAL A 82 11.59 -20.70 13.39
C VAL A 82 11.04 -21.96 12.73
N ALA A 83 9.90 -21.87 12.07
CA ALA A 83 9.18 -23.02 11.55
C ALA A 83 9.92 -23.69 10.36
N TYR A 84 10.57 -22.93 9.50
CA TYR A 84 11.19 -23.49 8.32
C TYR A 84 12.42 -24.35 8.61
N PRO A 85 13.37 -23.94 9.46
CA PRO A 85 14.43 -24.86 9.87
C PRO A 85 13.91 -26.03 10.73
N LEU A 86 12.94 -25.78 11.62
CA LEU A 86 12.39 -26.83 12.50
C LEU A 86 11.70 -27.94 11.69
N PHE A 87 10.94 -27.57 10.68
CA PHE A 87 10.24 -28.53 9.79
C PHE A 87 11.07 -28.89 8.54
N GLN A 88 12.38 -28.61 8.54
CA GLN A 88 13.31 -28.97 7.45
C GLN A 88 12.86 -28.49 6.06
N ILE A 89 12.17 -27.34 6.00
CA ILE A 89 11.75 -26.71 4.74
C ILE A 89 12.98 -26.05 4.10
N THR A 90 13.73 -25.26 4.89
CA THR A 90 14.99 -24.63 4.47
C THR A 90 15.90 -24.38 5.68
N THR A 91 17.13 -23.91 5.44
CA THR A 91 18.06 -23.57 6.52
C THR A 91 17.67 -22.27 7.19
N ALA A 92 18.05 -22.09 8.48
CA ALA A 92 17.82 -20.84 9.21
C ALA A 92 18.45 -19.63 8.51
N LYS A 93 19.66 -19.80 7.92
CA LYS A 93 20.33 -18.74 7.14
C LYS A 93 19.49 -18.31 5.93
N ALA A 94 18.95 -19.24 5.17
CA ALA A 94 18.13 -18.93 4.00
C ALA A 94 16.79 -18.29 4.42
N ALA A 95 16.16 -18.76 5.49
CA ALA A 95 14.93 -18.17 6.01
C ALA A 95 15.12 -16.71 6.45
N MET A 96 16.26 -16.39 7.09
CA MET A 96 16.56 -15.02 7.55
C MET A 96 17.02 -14.07 6.45
N ALA A 97 17.59 -14.57 5.35
CA ALA A 97 18.20 -13.73 4.31
C ALA A 97 17.23 -12.72 3.69
N ASN A 98 15.97 -13.10 3.53
CA ASN A 98 14.95 -12.25 2.92
C ASN A 98 14.53 -11.05 3.78
N TYR A 99 14.80 -11.07 5.11
CA TYR A 99 14.53 -9.94 6.01
C TYR A 99 15.56 -8.80 5.88
N ALA A 100 16.61 -8.99 5.08
CA ALA A 100 17.59 -7.97 4.74
C ALA A 100 17.67 -7.75 3.22
N SER A 101 16.54 -7.85 2.52
CA SER A 101 16.49 -7.63 1.07
C SER A 101 16.61 -6.14 0.69
N GLY A 102 17.06 -5.86 -0.54
CA GLY A 102 17.17 -4.48 -1.06
C GLY A 102 15.87 -3.70 -0.94
N THR A 103 14.74 -4.32 -1.28
CA THR A 103 13.42 -3.68 -1.17
C THR A 103 13.09 -3.23 0.25
N ILE A 104 13.50 -3.97 1.29
CA ILE A 104 13.31 -3.56 2.69
C ILE A 104 14.08 -2.26 2.96
N PHE A 105 15.30 -2.12 2.45
CA PHE A 105 16.09 -0.90 2.60
C PHE A 105 15.58 0.25 1.72
N LEU A 106 14.98 -0.02 0.55
CA LEU A 106 14.26 0.99 -0.24
C LEU A 106 13.13 1.60 0.59
N PHE A 107 12.28 0.75 1.20
CA PHE A 107 11.19 1.22 2.07
C PHE A 107 11.69 1.91 3.33
N LEU A 108 12.71 1.37 3.99
CA LEU A 108 13.31 2.02 5.16
C LEU A 108 13.79 3.43 4.83
N GLY A 109 14.53 3.61 3.73
CA GLY A 109 14.97 4.93 3.27
C GLY A 109 13.80 5.86 2.94
N GLY A 110 12.75 5.34 2.28
CA GLY A 110 11.51 6.07 2.03
C GLY A 110 10.82 6.53 3.31
N PHE A 111 10.72 5.66 4.32
CA PHE A 111 10.17 6.03 5.64
C PHE A 111 11.02 7.07 6.38
N LEU A 112 12.35 7.04 6.23
CA LEU A 112 13.23 8.07 6.80
C LEU A 112 12.99 9.44 6.12
N ILE A 113 12.80 9.48 4.82
CA ILE A 113 12.43 10.71 4.09
C ILE A 113 11.06 11.20 4.57
N ALA A 114 10.06 10.30 4.65
CA ALA A 114 8.74 10.62 5.17
C ALA A 114 8.77 11.15 6.60
N ALA A 115 9.61 10.58 7.46
CA ALA A 115 9.82 11.07 8.83
C ALA A 115 10.37 12.50 8.86
N GLY A 116 11.31 12.83 7.96
CA GLY A 116 11.81 14.19 7.78
C GLY A 116 10.70 15.15 7.33
N ILE A 117 9.89 14.76 6.35
CA ILE A 117 8.74 15.54 5.85
C ILE A 117 7.76 15.84 6.99
N HIS A 118 7.40 14.81 7.77
CA HIS A 118 6.45 14.94 8.88
C HIS A 118 7.00 15.78 10.03
N ARG A 119 8.27 15.57 10.42
CA ARG A 119 8.93 16.30 11.52
C ARG A 119 8.89 17.81 11.33
N TRP A 120 9.04 18.28 10.09
CA TRP A 120 9.07 19.71 9.77
C TRP A 120 7.73 20.24 9.24
N ASN A 121 6.64 19.44 9.30
CA ASN A 121 5.30 19.79 8.80
C ASN A 121 5.28 20.24 7.32
N LEU A 122 6.19 19.70 6.51
CA LEU A 122 6.24 20.00 5.07
C LEU A 122 5.00 19.47 4.36
N ASP A 123 4.50 18.31 4.77
CA ASP A 123 3.24 17.68 4.35
C ASP A 123 2.03 18.63 4.55
N ARG A 124 1.90 19.24 5.74
CA ARG A 124 0.86 20.21 6.04
C ARG A 124 0.95 21.45 5.15
N ARG A 125 2.15 21.96 4.90
CA ARG A 125 2.37 23.09 3.99
C ARG A 125 1.93 22.74 2.57
N ILE A 126 2.33 21.57 2.05
CA ILE A 126 1.94 21.09 0.72
C ILE A 126 0.41 21.02 0.61
N ALA A 127 -0.26 20.44 1.62
CA ALA A 127 -1.71 20.33 1.65
C ALA A 127 -2.40 21.70 1.58
N LEU A 128 -1.97 22.68 2.39
CA LEU A 128 -2.58 24.03 2.41
C LEU A 128 -2.29 24.82 1.13
N LEU A 129 -1.09 24.69 0.54
CA LEU A 129 -0.78 25.32 -0.74
C LEU A 129 -1.64 24.76 -1.86
N THR A 130 -1.87 23.46 -1.88
CA THR A 130 -2.75 22.78 -2.83
C THR A 130 -4.19 23.30 -2.69
N LEU A 131 -4.73 23.36 -1.46
CA LEU A 131 -6.06 23.89 -1.21
C LEU A 131 -6.22 25.36 -1.66
N LYS A 132 -5.18 26.17 -1.45
CA LYS A 132 -5.17 27.56 -1.93
C LYS A 132 -5.33 27.66 -3.46
N TYR A 133 -4.73 26.70 -4.19
CA TYR A 133 -4.76 26.68 -5.66
C TYR A 133 -6.12 26.24 -6.22
N PHE A 134 -6.74 25.19 -5.65
CA PHE A 134 -7.95 24.58 -6.22
C PHE A 134 -9.25 25.41 -6.02
N GLY A 135 -9.31 26.28 -5.02
CA GLY A 135 -10.45 27.19 -4.80
C GLY A 135 -11.43 26.72 -3.73
N THR A 136 -12.55 27.45 -3.58
CA THR A 136 -13.48 27.37 -2.42
C THR A 136 -14.84 26.79 -2.72
N LYS A 137 -15.14 26.42 -3.98
CA LYS A 137 -16.37 25.67 -4.27
C LYS A 137 -16.26 24.27 -3.65
N PRO A 138 -17.35 23.71 -3.10
CA PRO A 138 -17.31 22.41 -2.43
C PRO A 138 -16.61 21.30 -3.23
N SER A 139 -16.98 21.15 -4.50
CA SER A 139 -16.36 20.16 -5.40
C SER A 139 -14.86 20.42 -5.64
N GLN A 140 -14.45 21.70 -5.75
CA GLN A 140 -13.04 22.07 -5.91
C GLN A 140 -12.24 21.80 -4.64
N MET A 141 -12.83 22.05 -3.47
CA MET A 141 -12.22 21.76 -2.17
C MET A 141 -11.98 20.25 -2.00
N VAL A 142 -12.99 19.42 -2.36
CA VAL A 142 -12.83 17.95 -2.37
C VAL A 142 -11.70 17.55 -3.31
N LEU A 143 -11.64 18.10 -4.52
CA LEU A 143 -10.59 17.79 -5.49
C LEU A 143 -9.21 18.22 -4.99
N GLY A 144 -9.10 19.39 -4.38
CA GLY A 144 -7.86 19.88 -3.78
C GLY A 144 -7.37 18.99 -2.63
N LEU A 145 -8.28 18.56 -1.75
CA LEU A 145 -7.96 17.60 -0.68
C LEU A 145 -7.51 16.26 -1.26
N MET A 146 -8.22 15.74 -2.28
CA MET A 146 -7.84 14.50 -2.94
C MET A 146 -6.47 14.59 -3.58
N PHE A 147 -6.18 15.66 -4.31
CA PHE A 147 -4.91 15.84 -4.97
C PHE A 147 -3.75 15.95 -3.95
N ALA A 148 -3.94 16.78 -2.91
CA ALA A 148 -2.94 16.92 -1.84
C ALA A 148 -2.68 15.57 -1.14
N THR A 149 -3.76 14.86 -0.79
CA THR A 149 -3.67 13.56 -0.12
C THR A 149 -2.96 12.53 -1.01
N ALA A 150 -3.34 12.40 -2.27
CA ALA A 150 -2.73 11.45 -3.18
C ALA A 150 -1.25 11.76 -3.44
N PHE A 151 -0.91 13.05 -3.64
CA PHE A 151 0.47 13.47 -3.84
C PHE A 151 1.35 13.14 -2.63
N ILE A 152 0.89 13.42 -1.42
CA ILE A 152 1.65 13.10 -0.20
C ILE A 152 1.72 11.60 0.00
N SER A 153 0.62 10.88 -0.21
CA SER A 153 0.53 9.43 -0.01
C SER A 153 1.36 8.62 -1.02
N ALA A 154 1.72 9.20 -2.14
CA ALA A 154 2.67 8.58 -3.06
C ALA A 154 4.09 8.42 -2.46
N TRP A 155 4.42 9.17 -1.40
CA TRP A 155 5.75 9.23 -0.80
C TRP A 155 5.76 8.90 0.70
N VAL A 156 4.61 9.02 1.34
CA VAL A 156 4.41 8.80 2.77
C VAL A 156 3.34 7.73 2.95
N SER A 157 3.38 6.96 4.03
CA SER A 157 2.37 5.91 4.25
C SER A 157 0.94 6.48 4.21
N ASN A 158 0.02 5.69 3.63
CA ASN A 158 -1.40 6.06 3.52
C ASN A 158 -2.01 6.43 4.89
N THR A 159 -1.61 5.71 5.94
CA THR A 159 -2.06 5.94 7.32
C THR A 159 -1.64 7.31 7.84
N ALA A 160 -0.35 7.63 7.73
CA ALA A 160 0.17 8.92 8.19
C ALA A 160 -0.43 10.08 7.40
N THR A 161 -0.58 9.91 6.09
CA THR A 161 -1.22 10.90 5.21
C THR A 161 -2.68 11.15 5.62
N ALA A 162 -3.47 10.11 5.82
CA ALA A 162 -4.87 10.25 6.24
C ALA A 162 -4.96 10.90 7.64
N ALA A 163 -4.14 10.48 8.59
CA ALA A 163 -4.10 11.06 9.95
C ALA A 163 -3.81 12.56 9.94
N MET A 164 -2.94 13.02 9.05
CA MET A 164 -2.60 14.44 8.89
C MET A 164 -3.71 15.21 8.16
N MET A 165 -4.34 14.61 7.14
CA MET A 165 -5.34 15.29 6.32
C MET A 165 -6.71 15.39 6.99
N VAL A 166 -7.09 14.44 7.86
CA VAL A 166 -8.40 14.46 8.54
C VAL A 166 -8.60 15.69 9.43
N PRO A 167 -7.65 16.15 10.26
CA PRO A 167 -7.80 17.42 10.98
C PRO A 167 -8.04 18.62 10.06
N ILE A 168 -7.38 18.68 8.90
CA ILE A 168 -7.61 19.74 7.89
C ILE A 168 -9.04 19.67 7.36
N ALA A 169 -9.50 18.46 7.03
CA ALA A 169 -10.88 18.23 6.59
C ALA A 169 -11.91 18.66 7.63
N ILE A 170 -11.71 18.26 8.90
CA ILE A 170 -12.60 18.64 10.01
C ILE A 170 -12.64 20.16 10.17
N ALA A 171 -11.51 20.85 10.05
CA ALA A 171 -11.46 22.31 10.10
C ALA A 171 -12.24 22.95 8.93
N VAL A 172 -12.11 22.42 7.72
CA VAL A 172 -12.92 22.86 6.56
C VAL A 172 -14.42 22.66 6.81
N LEU A 173 -14.82 21.51 7.35
CA LEU A 173 -16.22 21.23 7.71
C LEU A 173 -16.71 22.17 8.83
N GLY A 174 -15.83 22.53 9.77
CA GLY A 174 -16.11 23.52 10.81
C GLY A 174 -16.39 24.92 10.24
N VAL A 175 -15.65 25.35 9.22
CA VAL A 175 -15.90 26.61 8.52
C VAL A 175 -17.29 26.62 7.86
N VAL A 176 -17.65 25.53 7.16
CA VAL A 176 -18.99 25.40 6.56
C VAL A 176 -20.08 25.50 7.63
N ARG A 177 -19.89 24.78 8.75
CA ARG A 177 -20.87 24.76 9.85
C ARG A 177 -21.05 26.11 10.52
N SER A 178 -19.98 26.89 10.72
CA SER A 178 -20.03 28.21 11.34
C SER A 178 -20.78 29.26 10.54
N THR A 179 -21.02 29.02 9.26
CA THR A 179 -21.76 29.94 8.36
C THR A 179 -23.24 29.63 8.27
N GLN A 180 -23.68 28.50 8.89
CA GLN A 180 -25.10 28.11 8.87
C GLN A 180 -25.83 28.64 10.12
N THR A 181 -27.01 29.14 9.91
CA THR A 181 -27.90 29.67 11.00
C THR A 181 -28.75 28.57 11.65
N SER A 182 -28.95 27.45 10.98
CA SER A 182 -29.77 26.33 11.47
C SER A 182 -28.94 25.39 12.34
N GLU A 183 -29.47 24.92 13.46
CA GLU A 183 -28.86 23.86 14.28
C GLU A 183 -28.91 22.49 13.60
N VAL A 184 -29.84 22.26 12.69
CA VAL A 184 -30.01 20.99 11.98
C VAL A 184 -29.06 20.94 10.77
N ILE A 185 -28.30 19.85 10.66
CA ILE A 185 -27.40 19.61 9.52
C ILE A 185 -28.25 19.37 8.26
N SER A 186 -28.07 20.18 7.25
CA SER A 186 -28.75 20.02 5.95
C SER A 186 -28.23 18.78 5.19
N LYS A 187 -29.00 18.28 4.24
CA LYS A 187 -28.58 17.17 3.37
C LYS A 187 -27.32 17.53 2.58
N GLU A 188 -27.23 18.76 2.14
CA GLU A 188 -26.09 19.31 1.39
C GLU A 188 -24.81 19.33 2.23
N GLU A 189 -24.90 19.77 3.49
CA GLU A 189 -23.77 19.74 4.43
C GLU A 189 -23.33 18.31 4.75
N ARG A 190 -24.30 17.41 4.98
CA ARG A 190 -24.00 16.00 5.23
C ARG A 190 -23.30 15.37 4.02
N ASN A 191 -23.83 15.55 2.81
CA ASN A 191 -23.24 15.02 1.59
C ASN A 191 -21.83 15.56 1.35
N PHE A 192 -21.63 16.88 1.58
CA PHE A 192 -20.32 17.48 1.49
C PHE A 192 -19.36 16.87 2.52
N GLY A 193 -19.79 16.71 3.77
CA GLY A 193 -18.99 16.09 4.84
C GLY A 193 -18.56 14.66 4.51
N ILE A 194 -19.48 13.84 3.98
CA ILE A 194 -19.19 12.48 3.53
C ILE A 194 -18.16 12.51 2.39
N SER A 195 -18.39 13.37 1.36
CA SER A 195 -17.48 13.48 0.22
C SER A 195 -16.08 13.91 0.64
N VAL A 196 -15.95 14.87 1.57
CA VAL A 196 -14.66 15.35 2.09
C VAL A 196 -13.91 14.24 2.82
N LEU A 197 -14.56 13.52 3.73
CA LEU A 197 -13.89 12.49 4.53
C LEU A 197 -13.53 11.27 3.70
N LEU A 198 -14.45 10.76 2.87
CA LEU A 198 -14.16 9.61 1.99
C LEU A 198 -13.10 9.95 0.96
N SER A 199 -13.08 11.20 0.46
CA SER A 199 -12.06 11.65 -0.50
C SER A 199 -10.64 11.50 0.03
N ILE A 200 -10.41 11.74 1.34
CA ILE A 200 -9.10 11.56 1.98
C ILE A 200 -8.71 10.09 2.02
N ALA A 201 -9.60 9.22 2.52
CA ALA A 201 -9.30 7.80 2.62
C ALA A 201 -8.99 7.19 1.26
N TYR A 202 -9.82 7.49 0.26
CA TYR A 202 -9.67 6.97 -1.09
C TYR A 202 -8.44 7.53 -1.79
N ALA A 203 -8.21 8.84 -1.69
CA ALA A 203 -7.03 9.46 -2.28
C ALA A 203 -5.72 9.01 -1.63
N ALA A 204 -5.72 8.67 -0.34
CA ALA A 204 -4.56 8.09 0.31
C ALA A 204 -4.20 6.73 -0.30
N SER A 205 -5.18 5.83 -0.45
CA SER A 205 -4.96 4.52 -1.07
C SER A 205 -4.59 4.61 -2.54
N ILE A 206 -5.28 5.46 -3.32
CA ILE A 206 -4.99 5.69 -4.74
C ILE A 206 -3.59 6.30 -4.93
N GLY A 207 -3.22 7.29 -4.12
CA GLY A 207 -1.90 7.91 -4.16
C GLY A 207 -0.78 6.92 -3.84
N GLY A 208 -1.02 6.02 -2.88
CA GLY A 208 -0.08 4.97 -2.54
C GLY A 208 0.25 4.00 -3.68
N MET A 209 -0.61 3.89 -4.71
CA MET A 209 -0.33 3.06 -5.89
C MET A 209 0.72 3.65 -6.83
N VAL A 210 0.97 4.99 -6.75
CA VAL A 210 1.78 5.71 -7.74
C VAL A 210 3.25 5.31 -7.73
N THR A 211 3.83 5.10 -6.55
CA THR A 211 5.26 4.79 -6.40
C THR A 211 5.51 3.47 -5.71
N LEU A 212 6.70 2.91 -5.86
CA LEU A 212 7.08 1.67 -5.17
C LEU A 212 6.94 1.78 -3.65
N ILE A 213 7.32 2.92 -3.07
CA ILE A 213 7.31 3.14 -1.62
C ILE A 213 5.97 3.63 -1.06
N GLY A 214 5.03 4.00 -1.93
CA GLY A 214 3.73 4.54 -1.51
C GLY A 214 2.83 3.49 -0.86
N SER A 215 2.90 2.23 -1.29
CA SER A 215 2.09 1.14 -0.72
C SER A 215 2.88 -0.17 -0.66
N PRO A 216 2.79 -0.93 0.45
CA PRO A 216 3.52 -2.18 0.61
C PRO A 216 3.31 -3.24 -0.50
N PRO A 217 2.10 -3.47 -1.04
CA PRO A 217 1.90 -4.40 -2.16
C PRO A 217 2.79 -4.14 -3.36
N ASN A 218 3.11 -2.86 -3.66
CA ASN A 218 3.97 -2.47 -4.76
C ASN A 218 5.40 -3.02 -4.58
N GLY A 219 5.95 -2.89 -3.37
CA GLY A 219 7.27 -3.42 -3.04
C GLY A 219 7.31 -4.95 -3.01
N ILE A 220 6.23 -5.60 -2.57
CA ILE A 220 6.11 -7.07 -2.63
C ILE A 220 6.21 -7.53 -4.08
N TYR A 221 5.46 -6.88 -4.98
CA TYR A 221 5.53 -7.16 -6.41
C TYR A 221 6.96 -7.01 -6.96
N ALA A 222 7.59 -5.84 -6.75
CA ALA A 222 8.91 -5.58 -7.29
C ALA A 222 9.95 -6.61 -6.83
N ARG A 223 9.92 -6.95 -5.54
CA ARG A 223 10.84 -7.95 -4.99
C ARG A 223 10.51 -9.36 -5.45
N PHE A 224 9.23 -9.70 -5.57
CA PHE A 224 8.81 -11.00 -6.07
C PHE A 224 9.30 -11.20 -7.52
N MET A 225 9.16 -10.18 -8.37
CA MET A 225 9.66 -10.19 -9.75
C MET A 225 11.18 -10.41 -9.80
N GLU A 226 11.92 -9.73 -8.93
CA GLU A 226 13.38 -9.88 -8.84
C GLU A 226 13.79 -11.29 -8.38
N GLN A 227 13.14 -11.83 -7.33
CA GLN A 227 13.50 -13.13 -6.79
C GLN A 227 13.09 -14.31 -7.66
N THR A 228 11.96 -14.20 -8.33
CA THR A 228 11.32 -15.32 -9.03
C THR A 228 11.67 -15.35 -10.50
N TYR A 229 11.74 -14.17 -11.11
CA TYR A 229 11.92 -14.02 -12.57
C TYR A 229 13.22 -13.33 -12.95
N ASP A 230 14.09 -12.98 -11.97
CA ASP A 230 15.33 -12.21 -12.16
C ASP A 230 15.09 -10.88 -12.90
N GLN A 231 13.91 -10.28 -12.68
CA GLN A 231 13.50 -9.03 -13.30
C GLN A 231 13.48 -7.91 -12.28
N THR A 232 14.40 -6.98 -12.39
CA THR A 232 14.44 -5.78 -11.53
C THR A 232 13.38 -4.78 -11.99
N VAL A 233 12.44 -4.47 -11.12
CA VAL A 233 11.44 -3.42 -11.31
C VAL A 233 11.96 -2.13 -10.69
N SER A 234 12.36 -1.17 -11.51
CA SER A 234 12.81 0.14 -11.03
C SER A 234 11.65 1.01 -10.55
N PHE A 235 11.98 2.08 -9.83
CA PHE A 235 10.99 3.06 -9.37
C PHE A 235 10.15 3.64 -10.51
N ILE A 236 10.80 3.95 -11.65
CA ILE A 236 10.12 4.53 -12.82
C ILE A 236 9.28 3.49 -13.57
N ASP A 237 9.70 2.22 -13.63
CA ASP A 237 8.93 1.15 -14.26
C ASP A 237 7.60 0.95 -13.57
N TRP A 238 7.62 0.93 -12.23
CA TRP A 238 6.39 0.88 -11.46
C TRP A 238 5.54 2.14 -11.63
N ALA A 239 6.14 3.33 -11.56
CA ALA A 239 5.42 4.60 -11.69
C ALA A 239 4.76 4.76 -13.08
N ALA A 240 5.33 4.16 -14.13
CA ALA A 240 4.74 4.15 -15.47
C ALA A 240 3.38 3.45 -15.53
N ILE A 241 3.08 2.60 -14.54
CA ILE A 241 1.80 1.88 -14.42
C ILE A 241 0.94 2.49 -13.30
N GLY A 242 1.51 2.70 -12.14
CA GLY A 242 0.79 3.22 -10.97
C GLY A 242 0.26 4.64 -11.18
N LEU A 243 1.02 5.50 -11.87
CA LEU A 243 0.59 6.88 -12.14
C LEU A 243 -0.62 6.94 -13.09
N PRO A 244 -0.67 6.25 -14.25
CA PRO A 244 -1.88 6.20 -15.07
C PRO A 244 -3.10 5.67 -14.32
N VAL A 245 -2.97 4.61 -13.51
CA VAL A 245 -4.07 4.10 -12.68
C VAL A 245 -4.58 5.19 -11.75
N ALA A 246 -3.69 5.87 -11.03
CA ALA A 246 -4.08 6.93 -10.10
C ALA A 246 -4.70 8.15 -10.82
N LEU A 247 -4.15 8.55 -11.98
CA LEU A 247 -4.67 9.66 -12.78
C LEU A 247 -6.08 9.39 -13.32
N LEU A 248 -6.46 8.15 -13.53
CA LEU A 248 -7.81 7.75 -13.92
C LEU A 248 -8.72 7.59 -12.69
N MET A 249 -8.23 6.97 -11.62
CA MET A 249 -9.03 6.70 -10.43
C MET A 249 -9.37 7.96 -9.63
N LEU A 250 -8.47 8.94 -9.52
CA LEU A 250 -8.72 10.17 -8.74
C LEU A 250 -9.90 11.00 -9.32
N PRO A 251 -9.92 11.35 -10.62
CA PRO A 251 -11.06 12.04 -11.20
C PRO A 251 -12.36 11.22 -11.17
N ALA A 252 -12.26 9.90 -11.40
CA ALA A 252 -13.41 9.00 -11.33
C ALA A 252 -14.00 8.95 -9.90
N SER A 253 -13.16 8.83 -8.88
CA SER A 253 -13.56 8.89 -7.49
C SER A 253 -14.16 10.26 -7.11
N HIS A 254 -13.54 11.35 -7.53
CA HIS A 254 -14.08 12.70 -7.32
C HIS A 254 -15.47 12.85 -7.94
N PHE A 255 -15.64 12.45 -9.21
CA PHE A 255 -16.93 12.50 -9.92
C PHE A 255 -17.98 11.64 -9.21
N LEU A 256 -17.61 10.40 -8.86
CA LEU A 256 -18.47 9.47 -8.15
C LEU A 256 -18.98 10.06 -6.83
N LEU A 257 -18.08 10.58 -6.00
CA LEU A 257 -18.42 11.15 -4.70
C LEU A 257 -19.25 12.42 -4.81
N THR A 258 -18.84 13.37 -5.66
CA THR A 258 -19.40 14.74 -5.64
C THR A 258 -20.58 14.94 -6.59
N LYS A 259 -20.74 14.09 -7.62
CA LYS A 259 -21.80 14.25 -8.63
C LYS A 259 -22.83 13.13 -8.60
N VAL A 260 -22.43 11.91 -8.26
CA VAL A 260 -23.30 10.73 -8.35
C VAL A 260 -23.86 10.35 -6.97
N LEU A 261 -23.01 10.12 -5.98
CA LEU A 261 -23.43 9.50 -4.71
C LEU A 261 -23.84 10.53 -3.66
N PHE A 262 -23.05 11.59 -3.50
CA PHE A 262 -23.23 12.61 -2.46
C PHE A 262 -23.19 14.03 -3.05
N PRO A 263 -24.06 14.34 -4.03
CA PRO A 263 -24.10 15.69 -4.61
C PRO A 263 -24.45 16.71 -3.54
N SER A 264 -23.72 17.83 -3.53
CA SER A 264 -23.95 18.96 -2.67
C SER A 264 -24.16 20.22 -3.52
N LYS A 265 -25.24 20.93 -3.24
CA LYS A 265 -25.63 22.20 -3.93
C LYS A 265 -25.14 23.42 -3.16
N LEU A 266 -24.25 23.28 -2.19
CA LEU A 266 -23.62 24.42 -1.54
C LEU A 266 -22.93 25.29 -2.59
N ALA A 267 -23.22 26.57 -2.60
CA ALA A 267 -22.77 27.49 -3.66
C ALA A 267 -21.25 27.73 -3.53
N GLU A 268 -20.82 28.16 -2.36
CA GLU A 268 -19.43 28.43 -2.03
C GLU A 268 -19.23 28.22 -0.51
N ILE A 269 -18.01 27.94 -0.08
CA ILE A 269 -17.69 27.85 1.34
C ILE A 269 -17.29 29.25 1.80
N PRO A 270 -18.18 29.98 2.49
CA PRO A 270 -17.87 31.30 2.98
C PRO A 270 -16.69 31.25 3.95
N GLY A 271 -15.71 32.16 3.78
CA GLY A 271 -14.50 32.17 4.62
C GLY A 271 -13.49 31.08 4.31
N GLY A 272 -13.69 30.23 3.29
CA GLY A 272 -12.76 29.16 2.95
C GLY A 272 -11.39 29.66 2.50
N LYS A 273 -11.33 30.71 1.68
CA LYS A 273 -10.06 31.35 1.26
C LYS A 273 -9.33 32.00 2.43
N GLU A 274 -10.10 32.72 3.26
CA GLU A 274 -9.59 33.41 4.46
C GLU A 274 -9.02 32.38 5.45
N TRP A 275 -9.70 31.24 5.62
CA TRP A 275 -9.22 30.18 6.50
C TRP A 275 -7.89 29.60 6.00
N VAL A 276 -7.81 29.20 4.72
CA VAL A 276 -6.57 28.67 4.13
C VAL A 276 -5.43 29.69 4.25
N SER A 277 -5.73 30.97 3.95
CA SER A 277 -4.75 32.05 4.05
C SER A 277 -4.29 32.26 5.49
N LYS A 278 -5.20 32.25 6.48
CA LYS A 278 -4.87 32.34 7.91
C LYS A 278 -4.00 31.16 8.37
N GLU A 279 -4.33 29.93 7.94
CA GLU A 279 -3.51 28.77 8.29
C GLU A 279 -2.10 28.84 7.67
N LEU A 280 -1.98 29.30 6.42
CA LEU A 280 -0.68 29.53 5.79
C LEU A 280 0.13 30.62 6.50
N VAL A 281 -0.51 31.71 6.95
CA VAL A 281 0.14 32.76 7.75
C VAL A 281 0.61 32.22 9.10
N LYS A 282 -0.16 31.35 9.77
CA LYS A 282 0.25 30.69 11.02
C LYS A 282 1.49 29.81 10.86
N ILE A 283 1.59 29.10 9.74
CA ILE A 283 2.79 28.29 9.44
C ILE A 283 4.00 29.19 9.16
N GLY A 284 3.77 30.40 8.67
CA GLY A 284 4.81 31.38 8.37
C GLY A 284 5.68 31.00 7.17
N ASN A 285 6.87 31.61 7.10
CA ASN A 285 7.84 31.33 6.05
C ASN A 285 8.43 29.92 6.21
N MET A 286 8.88 29.37 5.09
CA MET A 286 9.51 28.06 5.04
C MET A 286 10.75 28.00 5.93
N SER A 287 10.74 27.15 6.94
CA SER A 287 11.85 26.96 7.88
C SER A 287 13.08 26.35 7.18
N ARG A 288 14.26 26.47 7.81
CA ARG A 288 15.46 25.82 7.29
C ARG A 288 15.31 24.30 7.21
N GLY A 289 14.64 23.67 8.19
CA GLY A 289 14.38 22.25 8.20
C GLY A 289 13.49 21.82 7.03
N GLU A 290 12.39 22.53 6.77
CA GLU A 290 11.53 22.29 5.62
C GLU A 290 12.31 22.36 4.29
N LYS A 291 13.17 23.37 4.12
CA LYS A 291 13.98 23.55 2.89
C LYS A 291 14.96 22.41 2.69
N ILE A 292 15.64 21.96 3.75
CA ILE A 292 16.60 20.85 3.69
C ILE A 292 15.86 19.56 3.31
N VAL A 293 14.77 19.24 4.00
CA VAL A 293 13.99 18.03 3.73
C VAL A 293 13.41 18.05 2.31
N LEU A 294 12.88 19.19 1.86
CA LEU A 294 12.39 19.34 0.50
C LEU A 294 13.50 19.14 -0.54
N ALA A 295 14.69 19.71 -0.31
CA ALA A 295 15.83 19.56 -1.21
C ALA A 295 16.29 18.09 -1.31
N VAL A 296 16.41 17.39 -0.17
CA VAL A 296 16.77 15.96 -0.14
C VAL A 296 15.69 15.11 -0.81
N PHE A 297 14.43 15.40 -0.55
CA PHE A 297 13.30 14.70 -1.20
C PHE A 297 13.31 14.90 -2.72
N ILE A 298 13.45 16.14 -3.20
CA ILE A 298 13.51 16.41 -4.65
C ILE A 298 14.72 15.72 -5.27
N LEU A 299 15.88 15.74 -4.62
CA LEU A 299 17.07 15.04 -5.09
C LEU A 299 16.81 13.54 -5.22
N ALA A 300 16.24 12.91 -4.21
CA ALA A 300 15.90 11.48 -4.25
C ALA A 300 14.92 11.17 -5.38
N ALA A 301 13.85 11.96 -5.51
CA ALA A 301 12.85 11.78 -6.57
C ALA A 301 13.45 11.91 -7.97
N LEU A 302 14.31 12.91 -8.19
CA LEU A 302 15.03 13.07 -9.47
C LEU A 302 15.97 11.89 -9.74
N LEU A 303 16.71 11.43 -8.73
CA LEU A 303 17.60 10.28 -8.89
C LEU A 303 16.83 8.98 -9.18
N TRP A 304 15.63 8.78 -8.62
CA TRP A 304 14.77 7.64 -8.94
C TRP A 304 14.22 7.72 -10.37
N VAL A 305 13.74 8.89 -10.79
CA VAL A 305 13.19 9.09 -12.15
C VAL A 305 14.28 8.95 -13.22
N PHE A 306 15.44 9.55 -13.02
CA PHE A 306 16.55 9.52 -13.97
C PHE A 306 17.56 8.40 -13.70
N GLY A 307 17.31 7.56 -12.68
CA GLY A 307 18.19 6.47 -12.27
C GLY A 307 18.65 5.55 -13.39
N PRO A 308 17.76 5.02 -14.25
CA PRO A 308 18.15 4.18 -15.37
C PRO A 308 19.14 4.88 -16.34
N ILE A 309 18.90 6.16 -16.62
CA ILE A 309 19.79 6.96 -17.47
C ILE A 309 21.14 7.17 -16.81
N ILE A 310 21.15 7.55 -15.52
CA ILE A 310 22.37 7.83 -14.75
C ILE A 310 23.22 6.56 -14.62
N ARG A 311 22.62 5.41 -14.32
CA ARG A 311 23.29 4.11 -14.23
C ARG A 311 23.88 3.64 -15.57
N GLY A 312 23.26 4.06 -16.68
CA GLY A 312 23.71 3.77 -18.03
C GLY A 312 24.88 4.61 -18.53
N LEU A 313 25.24 5.72 -17.85
CA LEU A 313 26.32 6.60 -18.27
C LEU A 313 27.65 5.86 -18.31
N ASP A 314 28.26 5.82 -19.48
CA ASP A 314 29.60 5.28 -19.72
C ASP A 314 30.62 6.41 -19.77
N ILE A 315 31.60 6.37 -18.90
CA ILE A 315 32.67 7.34 -18.81
C ILE A 315 34.00 6.59 -19.02
N GLY A 316 34.52 6.62 -20.24
CA GLY A 316 35.80 5.98 -20.58
C GLY A 316 35.79 4.44 -20.44
N GLY A 317 34.69 3.76 -20.78
CA GLY A 317 34.52 2.32 -20.65
C GLY A 317 34.10 1.84 -19.26
N MET A 318 33.86 2.75 -18.31
CA MET A 318 33.39 2.46 -16.95
C MET A 318 31.98 3.01 -16.74
N LYS A 319 31.15 2.29 -15.97
CA LYS A 319 29.82 2.74 -15.53
C LYS A 319 29.86 3.07 -14.02
N PRO A 320 30.40 4.23 -13.62
CA PRO A 320 30.67 4.54 -12.22
C PRO A 320 29.39 4.65 -11.37
N PHE A 321 28.26 4.94 -11.99
CA PHE A 321 26.96 5.07 -11.30
C PHE A 321 26.13 3.78 -11.30
N LYS A 322 26.63 2.67 -11.85
CA LYS A 322 25.93 1.38 -11.82
C LYS A 322 25.52 0.92 -10.41
N PRO A 323 26.33 1.14 -9.33
CA PRO A 323 25.95 0.79 -7.97
C PRO A 323 24.90 1.71 -7.35
N LEU A 324 24.50 2.82 -7.99
CA LEU A 324 23.49 3.74 -7.47
C LEU A 324 22.09 3.16 -7.75
N THR A 325 21.76 2.07 -7.05
CA THR A 325 20.44 1.42 -7.11
C THR A 325 19.37 2.27 -6.43
N ASP A 326 18.10 1.93 -6.63
CA ASP A 326 16.98 2.68 -6.02
C ASP A 326 17.02 2.59 -4.48
N GLU A 327 17.46 1.46 -3.92
CA GLU A 327 17.70 1.28 -2.49
C GLU A 327 18.85 2.14 -1.97
N ALA A 328 19.93 2.21 -2.75
CA ALA A 328 21.08 3.05 -2.41
C ALA A 328 20.67 4.53 -2.37
N ILE A 329 19.89 5.00 -3.35
CA ILE A 329 19.34 6.36 -3.38
C ILE A 329 18.48 6.63 -2.14
N ALA A 330 17.56 5.72 -1.79
CA ALA A 330 16.71 5.83 -0.62
C ALA A 330 17.52 5.96 0.67
N MET A 331 18.50 5.07 0.85
CA MET A 331 19.34 5.05 2.07
C MET A 331 20.27 6.28 2.13
N ILE A 332 20.86 6.72 1.02
CA ILE A 332 21.66 7.95 0.97
C ILE A 332 20.79 9.14 1.38
N ALA A 333 19.59 9.29 0.81
CA ALA A 333 18.69 10.38 1.14
C ALA A 333 18.27 10.35 2.62
N GLY A 334 17.89 9.18 3.13
CA GLY A 334 17.55 8.98 4.54
C GLY A 334 18.72 9.35 5.49
N LEU A 335 19.94 8.88 5.19
CA LEU A 335 21.14 9.17 5.98
C LEU A 335 21.54 10.64 5.92
N LEU A 336 21.40 11.29 4.76
CA LEU A 336 21.67 12.72 4.61
C LEU A 336 20.84 13.57 5.59
N LEU A 337 19.58 13.17 5.87
CA LEU A 337 18.74 13.88 6.83
C LEU A 337 19.27 13.82 8.26
N PHE A 338 19.97 12.74 8.65
CA PHE A 338 20.65 12.66 9.95
C PHE A 338 21.93 13.48 10.01
N ILE A 339 22.59 13.67 8.86
CA ILE A 339 23.90 14.35 8.78
C ILE A 339 23.73 15.85 8.64
N ILE A 340 22.74 16.34 7.87
CA ILE A 340 22.62 17.76 7.55
C ILE A 340 22.06 18.53 8.76
N PRO A 341 22.84 19.53 9.31
CA PRO A 341 22.38 20.30 10.45
C PRO A 341 21.39 21.40 10.03
N VAL A 342 20.28 21.47 10.74
CA VAL A 342 19.34 22.60 10.67
C VAL A 342 19.82 23.75 11.56
N ASP A 343 20.27 23.40 12.77
CA ASP A 343 20.95 24.35 13.70
C ASP A 343 22.16 23.65 14.30
N ALA A 344 23.34 23.94 13.74
CA ALA A 344 24.60 23.34 14.19
C ALA A 344 24.98 23.74 15.62
N LYS A 345 24.57 24.93 16.07
CA LYS A 345 24.88 25.39 17.42
C LYS A 345 24.12 24.64 18.50
N ARG A 346 22.88 24.19 18.16
CA ARG A 346 22.00 23.41 19.05
C ARG A 346 22.10 21.92 18.82
N GLY A 347 22.90 21.46 17.86
CA GLY A 347 22.98 20.06 17.49
C GLY A 347 21.69 19.51 16.85
N ILE A 348 20.85 20.38 16.26
CA ILE A 348 19.58 19.96 15.63
C ILE A 348 19.85 19.61 14.16
N HIS A 349 19.57 18.35 13.78
CA HIS A 349 19.68 17.85 12.42
C HIS A 349 18.30 17.78 11.75
N ALA A 350 18.26 17.61 10.43
CA ALA A 350 17.01 17.50 9.68
C ALA A 350 16.15 16.31 10.14
N LEU A 351 16.78 15.23 10.59
CA LEU A 351 16.12 14.09 11.22
C LEU A 351 16.93 13.64 12.45
N ASP A 352 16.27 13.17 13.50
CA ASP A 352 16.85 12.41 14.60
C ASP A 352 16.18 11.05 14.75
N TRP A 353 16.84 10.14 15.47
CA TRP A 353 16.36 8.78 15.60
C TRP A 353 15.04 8.68 16.37
N SER A 354 14.78 9.57 17.30
CA SER A 354 13.53 9.59 18.08
C SER A 354 12.32 9.87 17.19
N SER A 355 12.46 10.82 16.24
CA SER A 355 11.41 11.13 15.26
C SER A 355 11.29 10.05 14.18
N ALA A 356 12.41 9.45 13.75
CA ALA A 356 12.43 8.42 12.72
C ALA A 356 11.72 7.13 13.17
N LYS A 357 12.05 6.63 14.36
CA LYS A 357 11.53 5.34 14.87
C LYS A 357 10.01 5.29 14.97
N ASP A 358 9.34 6.43 15.17
CA ASP A 358 7.89 6.53 15.35
C ASP A 358 7.14 6.57 14.00
N VAL A 359 7.85 6.90 12.91
CA VAL A 359 7.28 6.98 11.53
C VAL A 359 7.62 5.73 10.71
N VAL A 360 8.76 5.09 10.98
CA VAL A 360 9.16 3.87 10.29
C VAL A 360 8.17 2.75 10.61
N ALA A 361 7.52 2.22 9.58
CA ALA A 361 6.59 1.10 9.70
C ALA A 361 7.36 -0.23 9.78
N TRP A 362 7.89 -0.54 10.97
CA TRP A 362 8.67 -1.75 11.25
C TRP A 362 7.90 -3.03 10.97
N ASP A 363 6.60 -3.03 11.21
CA ASP A 363 5.67 -4.11 10.92
C ASP A 363 5.63 -4.45 9.43
N VAL A 364 5.65 -3.44 8.56
CA VAL A 364 5.70 -3.61 7.10
C VAL A 364 7.04 -4.22 6.67
N LEU A 365 8.16 -3.74 7.24
CA LEU A 365 9.49 -4.27 6.90
C LEU A 365 9.62 -5.76 7.28
N LEU A 366 9.12 -6.14 8.46
CA LEU A 366 9.10 -7.54 8.90
C LEU A 366 8.17 -8.39 8.04
N LEU A 367 7.00 -7.86 7.68
CA LEU A 367 6.03 -8.55 6.83
C LEU A 367 6.62 -8.88 5.44
N PHE A 368 7.39 -7.97 4.86
CA PHE A 368 8.13 -8.25 3.62
C PHE A 368 9.06 -9.46 3.78
N GLY A 369 9.87 -9.48 4.85
CA GLY A 369 10.77 -10.60 5.13
C GLY A 369 10.05 -11.94 5.20
N GLY A 370 8.94 -11.99 5.96
CA GLY A 370 8.12 -13.21 6.11
C GLY A 370 7.44 -13.64 4.82
N GLY A 371 6.83 -12.72 4.10
CA GLY A 371 6.15 -12.99 2.82
C GLY A 371 7.10 -13.48 1.74
N LEU A 372 8.27 -12.83 1.61
CA LEU A 372 9.31 -13.23 0.66
C LEU A 372 9.91 -14.61 0.99
N THR A 373 10.10 -14.89 2.29
CA THR A 373 10.60 -16.22 2.72
C THR A 373 9.56 -17.30 2.42
N MET A 374 8.28 -17.01 2.61
CA MET A 374 7.19 -17.91 2.26
C MET A 374 7.15 -18.16 0.75
N ALA A 375 7.22 -17.11 -0.08
CA ALA A 375 7.24 -17.22 -1.53
C ALA A 375 8.43 -18.07 -2.04
N SER A 376 9.63 -17.80 -1.53
CA SER A 376 10.85 -18.55 -1.85
C SER A 376 10.72 -20.04 -1.48
N ALA A 377 10.11 -20.35 -0.32
CA ALA A 377 9.89 -21.73 0.09
C ALA A 377 8.88 -22.45 -0.82
N LEU A 378 7.76 -21.81 -1.14
CA LEU A 378 6.76 -22.42 -2.03
C LEU A 378 7.34 -22.75 -3.41
N GLN A 379 8.22 -21.86 -3.93
CA GLN A 379 8.91 -22.12 -5.20
C GLN A 379 9.94 -23.24 -5.10
N SER A 380 10.89 -23.11 -4.18
CA SER A 380 12.02 -24.05 -4.07
C SER A 380 11.62 -25.47 -3.70
N THR A 381 10.44 -25.65 -3.08
CA THR A 381 9.93 -26.97 -2.65
C THR A 381 8.93 -27.59 -3.63
N GLY A 382 8.63 -26.94 -4.76
CA GLY A 382 7.66 -27.42 -5.76
C GLY A 382 6.19 -27.18 -5.38
N ALA A 383 5.90 -26.52 -4.26
CA ALA A 383 4.52 -26.25 -3.84
C ALA A 383 3.79 -25.31 -4.82
N ALA A 384 4.51 -24.32 -5.39
CA ALA A 384 3.99 -23.45 -6.43
C ALA A 384 3.58 -24.25 -7.68
N ALA A 385 4.39 -25.23 -8.11
CA ALA A 385 4.08 -26.08 -9.26
C ALA A 385 2.83 -26.93 -9.05
N LEU A 386 2.59 -27.44 -7.83
CA LEU A 386 1.34 -28.14 -7.48
C LEU A 386 0.12 -27.24 -7.67
N VAL A 387 0.18 -25.97 -7.23
CA VAL A 387 -0.92 -25.00 -7.45
C VAL A 387 -1.11 -24.75 -8.94
N GLY A 388 -0.03 -24.54 -9.69
CA GLY A 388 -0.05 -24.35 -11.13
C GLY A 388 -0.69 -25.55 -11.87
N ALA A 389 -0.41 -26.78 -11.44
CA ALA A 389 -1.01 -27.98 -12.04
C ALA A 389 -2.54 -27.98 -11.93
N GLN A 390 -3.11 -27.42 -10.87
CA GLN A 390 -4.56 -27.26 -10.70
C GLN A 390 -5.15 -26.14 -11.58
N ALA A 391 -4.31 -25.20 -12.02
CA ALA A 391 -4.76 -24.07 -12.83
C ALA A 391 -5.24 -24.45 -14.24
N LYS A 392 -5.07 -25.71 -14.67
CA LYS A 392 -5.57 -26.21 -15.97
C LYS A 392 -7.07 -25.95 -16.19
N VAL A 393 -7.86 -25.86 -15.13
CA VAL A 393 -9.29 -25.50 -15.19
C VAL A 393 -9.51 -24.10 -15.76
N LEU A 394 -8.51 -23.23 -15.62
CA LEU A 394 -8.51 -21.86 -16.15
C LEU A 394 -7.94 -21.78 -17.57
N ALA A 395 -7.47 -22.91 -18.13
CA ALA A 395 -6.90 -22.94 -19.47
C ALA A 395 -7.95 -22.52 -20.50
N GLY A 396 -7.56 -21.61 -21.40
CA GLY A 396 -8.46 -21.05 -22.42
C GLY A 396 -9.12 -19.72 -22.02
N LEU A 397 -8.95 -19.25 -20.77
CA LEU A 397 -9.28 -17.86 -20.42
C LEU A 397 -8.20 -16.94 -21.03
N GLY A 398 -8.66 -15.91 -21.74
CA GLY A 398 -7.74 -14.89 -22.29
C GLY A 398 -7.25 -13.91 -21.22
N ASP A 399 -6.21 -13.14 -21.55
CA ASP A 399 -5.56 -12.19 -20.64
C ASP A 399 -6.53 -11.21 -19.98
N VAL A 400 -7.48 -10.67 -20.73
CA VAL A 400 -8.54 -9.77 -20.21
C VAL A 400 -9.29 -10.42 -19.05
N THR A 401 -9.73 -11.67 -19.25
CA THR A 401 -10.52 -12.38 -18.23
C THR A 401 -9.68 -12.72 -17.01
N MET A 402 -8.43 -13.09 -17.20
CA MET A 402 -7.52 -13.41 -16.10
C MET A 402 -7.16 -12.17 -15.30
N ILE A 403 -6.76 -11.08 -15.95
CA ILE A 403 -6.44 -9.82 -15.26
C ILE A 403 -7.66 -9.29 -14.51
N ALA A 404 -8.83 -9.22 -15.16
CA ALA A 404 -10.06 -8.75 -14.52
C ALA A 404 -10.54 -9.69 -13.40
N GLY A 405 -10.40 -10.99 -13.56
CA GLY A 405 -10.74 -11.99 -12.55
C GLY A 405 -9.86 -11.87 -11.31
N ILE A 406 -8.54 -11.77 -11.48
CA ILE A 406 -7.58 -11.57 -10.39
C ILE A 406 -7.83 -10.24 -9.72
N ALA A 407 -7.96 -9.14 -10.49
CA ALA A 407 -8.24 -7.82 -9.93
C ALA A 407 -9.54 -7.84 -9.11
N THR A 408 -10.59 -8.49 -9.58
CA THR A 408 -11.87 -8.64 -8.85
C THR A 408 -11.67 -9.43 -7.57
N LEU A 409 -11.08 -10.61 -7.66
CA LEU A 409 -10.85 -11.48 -6.51
C LEU A 409 -10.07 -10.75 -5.41
N VAL A 410 -8.95 -10.14 -5.78
CA VAL A 410 -8.06 -9.48 -4.83
C VAL A 410 -8.71 -8.21 -4.26
N THR A 411 -9.37 -7.38 -5.07
CA THR A 411 -10.07 -6.16 -4.62
C THR A 411 -11.15 -6.48 -3.58
N PHE A 412 -11.95 -7.52 -3.76
CA PHE A 412 -12.98 -7.84 -2.78
C PHE A 412 -12.44 -8.64 -1.59
N ALA A 413 -11.38 -9.42 -1.76
CA ALA A 413 -10.71 -10.09 -0.65
C ALA A 413 -10.01 -9.10 0.29
N THR A 414 -9.40 -8.03 -0.24
CA THR A 414 -8.70 -7.04 0.58
C THR A 414 -9.62 -6.18 1.45
N GLU A 415 -10.94 -6.18 1.20
CA GLU A 415 -11.91 -5.48 2.04
C GLU A 415 -12.05 -6.08 3.46
N VAL A 416 -11.68 -7.34 3.61
CA VAL A 416 -11.81 -8.07 4.88
C VAL A 416 -10.47 -8.58 5.40
N THR A 417 -9.38 -8.23 4.72
CA THR A 417 -8.02 -8.67 5.07
C THR A 417 -7.02 -7.53 4.87
N SER A 418 -5.82 -7.66 5.44
CA SER A 418 -4.72 -6.71 5.23
C SER A 418 -4.25 -6.73 3.77
N ASN A 419 -4.20 -5.56 3.11
CA ASN A 419 -3.68 -5.39 1.74
C ASN A 419 -2.32 -6.05 1.55
N THR A 420 -1.41 -5.82 2.49
CA THR A 420 -0.03 -6.32 2.43
C THR A 420 0.03 -7.82 2.62
N ALA A 421 -0.72 -8.36 3.60
CA ALA A 421 -0.78 -9.79 3.86
C ALA A 421 -1.41 -10.54 2.67
N LEU A 422 -2.48 -9.99 2.09
CA LEU A 422 -3.12 -10.55 0.91
C LEU A 422 -2.15 -10.57 -0.29
N ALA A 423 -1.49 -9.45 -0.58
CA ALA A 423 -0.52 -9.38 -1.67
C ALA A 423 0.61 -10.41 -1.46
N ALA A 424 1.20 -10.48 -0.27
CA ALA A 424 2.27 -11.44 0.04
C ALA A 424 1.83 -12.91 -0.15
N THR A 425 0.58 -13.22 0.21
CA THR A 425 0.03 -14.59 0.09
C THR A 425 -0.35 -14.92 -1.36
N MET A 426 -0.94 -13.97 -2.09
CA MET A 426 -1.46 -14.21 -3.44
C MET A 426 -0.36 -14.22 -4.50
N MET A 427 0.71 -13.43 -4.35
CA MET A 427 1.80 -13.34 -5.35
C MET A 427 2.34 -14.72 -5.78
N PRO A 428 2.79 -15.61 -4.88
CA PRO A 428 3.33 -16.91 -5.28
C PRO A 428 2.27 -17.81 -5.93
N LEU A 429 1.00 -17.68 -5.53
CA LEU A 429 -0.09 -18.47 -6.09
C LEU A 429 -0.43 -18.02 -7.51
N ILE A 430 -0.54 -16.71 -7.73
CA ILE A 430 -0.82 -16.14 -9.06
C ILE A 430 0.35 -16.39 -10.01
N ALA A 431 1.60 -16.28 -9.54
CA ALA A 431 2.78 -16.62 -10.33
C ALA A 431 2.73 -18.08 -10.81
N ALA A 432 2.43 -19.03 -9.91
CA ALA A 432 2.30 -20.43 -10.26
C ALA A 432 1.20 -20.69 -11.31
N VAL A 433 0.08 -19.96 -11.22
CA VAL A 433 -0.99 -20.01 -12.23
C VAL A 433 -0.52 -19.46 -13.57
N ALA A 434 0.14 -18.30 -13.57
CA ALA A 434 0.69 -17.67 -14.77
C ALA A 434 1.67 -18.59 -15.49
N ASP A 435 2.62 -19.16 -14.77
CA ASP A 435 3.65 -20.07 -15.30
C ASP A 435 3.02 -21.33 -15.91
N ALA A 436 2.04 -21.94 -15.22
CA ALA A 436 1.36 -23.14 -15.67
C ALA A 436 0.53 -22.91 -16.94
N LEU A 437 -0.06 -21.73 -17.07
CA LEU A 437 -0.88 -21.33 -18.22
C LEU A 437 -0.04 -20.66 -19.33
N LYS A 438 1.25 -20.45 -19.10
CA LYS A 438 2.20 -19.73 -20.00
C LYS A 438 1.71 -18.31 -20.32
N MET A 439 1.14 -17.63 -19.33
CA MET A 439 0.69 -16.24 -19.41
C MET A 439 1.79 -15.30 -18.91
N ASP A 440 1.67 -14.01 -19.24
CA ASP A 440 2.55 -12.98 -18.68
C ASP A 440 2.32 -12.84 -17.16
N ALA A 441 3.28 -13.38 -16.39
CA ALA A 441 3.24 -13.30 -14.94
C ALA A 441 3.31 -11.85 -14.45
N SER A 442 4.06 -10.97 -15.13
CA SER A 442 4.22 -9.58 -14.72
C SER A 442 2.88 -8.85 -14.66
N ALA A 443 2.03 -8.96 -15.69
CA ALA A 443 0.72 -8.33 -15.74
C ALA A 443 -0.23 -8.84 -14.65
N LEU A 444 -0.26 -10.16 -14.41
CA LEU A 444 -1.12 -10.76 -13.40
C LEU A 444 -0.69 -10.37 -11.97
N LEU A 445 0.62 -10.29 -11.72
CA LEU A 445 1.17 -9.88 -10.44
C LEU A 445 1.02 -8.37 -10.20
N MET A 446 1.14 -7.53 -11.25
CA MET A 446 0.80 -6.11 -11.17
C MET A 446 -0.68 -5.90 -10.85
N ALA A 447 -1.59 -6.66 -11.50
CA ALA A 447 -3.02 -6.64 -11.16
C ALA A 447 -3.25 -6.97 -9.68
N THR A 448 -2.54 -7.98 -9.17
CA THR A 448 -2.61 -8.37 -7.76
C THR A 448 -2.15 -7.24 -6.83
N ALA A 449 -1.01 -6.59 -7.11
CA ALA A 449 -0.48 -5.51 -6.29
C ALA A 449 -1.38 -4.27 -6.27
N LEU A 450 -1.87 -3.84 -7.43
CA LEU A 450 -2.76 -2.69 -7.57
C LEU A 450 -4.13 -2.96 -6.93
N ALA A 451 -4.70 -4.12 -7.20
CA ALA A 451 -6.01 -4.52 -6.66
C ALA A 451 -5.98 -4.67 -5.13
N ALA A 452 -4.88 -5.17 -4.56
CA ALA A 452 -4.70 -5.24 -3.11
C ALA A 452 -4.73 -3.87 -2.42
N SER A 453 -4.47 -2.78 -3.16
CA SER A 453 -4.59 -1.41 -2.64
C SER A 453 -5.99 -0.80 -2.84
N CYS A 454 -6.91 -1.51 -3.53
CA CYS A 454 -8.29 -1.08 -3.77
C CYS A 454 -9.25 -1.60 -2.69
N ALA A 455 -9.13 -1.09 -1.47
CA ALA A 455 -9.99 -1.44 -0.34
C ALA A 455 -10.74 -0.19 0.13
N PHE A 456 -11.94 0.04 -0.41
CA PHE A 456 -12.66 1.30 -0.25
C PHE A 456 -13.99 1.17 0.50
N MET A 457 -14.49 -0.07 0.77
CA MET A 457 -15.83 -0.29 1.32
C MET A 457 -15.86 -0.27 2.85
N MET A 458 -14.94 -1.00 3.49
CA MET A 458 -15.04 -1.28 4.92
C MET A 458 -14.13 -0.38 5.75
N PRO A 459 -14.60 0.09 6.93
CA PRO A 459 -13.74 0.84 7.85
C PRO A 459 -12.48 0.07 8.28
N VAL A 460 -12.59 -1.25 8.39
CA VAL A 460 -11.49 -2.13 8.83
C VAL A 460 -10.52 -2.49 7.72
N ALA A 461 -10.89 -2.27 6.45
CA ALA A 461 -10.09 -2.68 5.31
C ALA A 461 -8.72 -1.98 5.25
N THR A 462 -8.69 -0.70 5.61
CA THR A 462 -7.45 0.08 5.63
C THR A 462 -7.42 1.07 6.80
N PRO A 463 -6.23 1.39 7.34
CA PRO A 463 -6.12 2.45 8.36
C PRO A 463 -6.69 3.81 7.94
N PRO A 464 -6.51 4.30 6.69
CA PRO A 464 -7.19 5.51 6.22
C PRO A 464 -8.71 5.46 6.37
N ASN A 465 -9.35 4.34 6.01
CA ASN A 465 -10.79 4.14 6.18
C ASN A 465 -11.19 4.20 7.65
N ALA A 466 -10.43 3.53 8.53
CA ALA A 466 -10.68 3.55 9.97
C ALA A 466 -10.55 4.96 10.56
N ILE A 467 -9.55 5.75 10.12
CA ILE A 467 -9.32 7.12 10.60
C ILE A 467 -10.50 8.03 10.24
N VAL A 468 -10.96 8.00 8.99
CA VAL A 468 -12.10 8.85 8.57
C VAL A 468 -13.40 8.40 9.22
N PHE A 469 -13.62 7.08 9.39
CA PHE A 469 -14.77 6.54 10.10
C PHE A 469 -14.75 6.90 11.59
N GLY A 470 -13.58 6.88 12.23
CA GLY A 470 -13.36 7.25 13.62
C GLY A 470 -13.73 8.70 13.97
N THR A 471 -13.94 9.57 12.95
CA THR A 471 -14.48 10.92 13.17
C THR A 471 -15.93 10.93 13.64
N GLY A 472 -16.64 9.79 13.56
CA GLY A 472 -18.05 9.66 13.94
C GLY A 472 -19.04 10.36 13.00
N ARG A 473 -18.57 10.83 11.83
CA ARG A 473 -19.39 11.59 10.85
C ARG A 473 -19.82 10.75 9.65
N LEU A 474 -19.36 9.51 9.55
CA LEU A 474 -19.68 8.58 8.47
C LEU A 474 -20.47 7.40 9.01
N HIS A 475 -21.42 6.91 8.21
CA HIS A 475 -22.07 5.64 8.45
C HIS A 475 -21.43 4.54 7.59
N ILE A 476 -21.39 3.30 8.07
CA ILE A 476 -20.87 2.15 7.30
C ILE A 476 -21.56 2.05 5.94
N GLY A 477 -22.87 2.28 5.87
CA GLY A 477 -23.62 2.24 4.62
C GLY A 477 -23.16 3.28 3.59
N ASP A 478 -22.70 4.46 4.02
CA ASP A 478 -22.13 5.48 3.13
C ASP A 478 -20.81 4.99 2.52
N MET A 479 -19.96 4.36 3.34
CA MET A 479 -18.68 3.79 2.92
C MET A 479 -18.88 2.61 1.97
N VAL A 480 -19.71 1.63 2.34
CA VAL A 480 -19.99 0.45 1.51
C VAL A 480 -20.53 0.86 0.15
N LYS A 481 -21.49 1.79 0.12
CA LYS A 481 -22.07 2.29 -1.13
C LYS A 481 -21.04 2.96 -2.04
N ALA A 482 -20.21 3.82 -1.48
CA ALA A 482 -19.20 4.54 -2.27
C ALA A 482 -18.05 3.62 -2.67
N GLY A 483 -17.56 2.82 -1.73
CA GLY A 483 -16.45 1.91 -1.93
C GLY A 483 -16.76 0.82 -2.95
N PHE A 484 -17.97 0.25 -2.94
CA PHE A 484 -18.37 -0.76 -3.91
C PHE A 484 -18.21 -0.26 -5.37
N TRP A 485 -18.75 0.91 -5.67
CA TRP A 485 -18.62 1.47 -7.01
C TRP A 485 -17.18 1.83 -7.36
N LEU A 486 -16.41 2.30 -6.37
CA LEU A 486 -15.00 2.62 -6.60
C LEU A 486 -14.16 1.34 -6.79
N ASN A 487 -14.47 0.25 -6.11
CA ASN A 487 -13.87 -1.07 -6.33
C ASN A 487 -14.13 -1.57 -7.75
N VAL A 488 -15.38 -1.50 -8.21
CA VAL A 488 -15.73 -1.88 -9.59
C VAL A 488 -14.99 -1.01 -10.61
N LEU A 489 -14.96 0.30 -10.42
CA LEU A 489 -14.19 1.21 -11.28
C LEU A 489 -12.69 0.89 -11.22
N GLY A 490 -12.15 0.58 -10.05
CA GLY A 490 -10.75 0.17 -9.87
C GLY A 490 -10.40 -1.06 -10.69
N VAL A 491 -11.21 -2.11 -10.62
CA VAL A 491 -11.04 -3.33 -11.42
C VAL A 491 -11.00 -3.01 -12.92
N VAL A 492 -11.95 -2.19 -13.40
CA VAL A 492 -11.99 -1.81 -14.82
C VAL A 492 -10.77 -1.00 -15.22
N ILE A 493 -10.40 0.02 -14.42
CA ILE A 493 -9.25 0.89 -14.71
C ILE A 493 -7.93 0.09 -14.70
N ILE A 494 -7.71 -0.76 -13.67
CA ILE A 494 -6.52 -1.61 -13.58
C ILE A 494 -6.44 -2.53 -14.80
N THR A 495 -7.54 -3.20 -15.14
CA THR A 495 -7.58 -4.10 -16.31
C THR A 495 -7.24 -3.34 -17.59
N CYS A 496 -7.88 -2.20 -17.84
CA CYS A 496 -7.62 -1.41 -19.05
C CYS A 496 -6.17 -0.90 -19.13
N VAL A 497 -5.61 -0.39 -18.03
CA VAL A 497 -4.23 0.11 -18.00
C VAL A 497 -3.23 -1.02 -18.25
N LEU A 498 -3.44 -2.19 -17.65
CA LEU A 498 -2.53 -3.33 -17.85
C LEU A 498 -2.62 -3.91 -19.26
N LEU A 499 -3.81 -3.97 -19.86
CA LEU A 499 -3.94 -4.38 -21.27
C LEU A 499 -3.26 -3.41 -22.21
N VAL A 500 -3.38 -2.10 -21.96
CA VAL A 500 -2.64 -1.09 -22.74
C VAL A 500 -1.13 -1.25 -22.54
N TYR A 501 -0.69 -1.48 -21.30
CA TYR A 501 0.72 -1.71 -21.00
C TYR A 501 1.29 -2.92 -21.77
N GLN A 502 0.57 -4.06 -21.80
CA GLN A 502 0.97 -5.26 -22.56
C GLN A 502 1.07 -5.03 -24.09
N MET A 503 0.44 -3.98 -24.65
CA MET A 503 0.58 -3.65 -26.07
C MET A 503 1.93 -2.98 -26.41
N PHE A 504 2.63 -2.47 -25.38
CA PHE A 504 3.89 -1.73 -25.55
C PHE A 504 5.12 -2.46 -25.00
N THR A 505 4.92 -3.58 -24.32
CA THR A 505 5.98 -4.47 -23.81
C THR A 505 6.00 -5.80 -24.54
#